data_e12d921e50519ab50f4f9b0aecba4bec
#
_entry.id   e12d921e50519ab50f4f9b0aecba4bec
#
_cell.length_a   1.000
_cell.length_b   1.000
_cell.length_c   1.000
_cell.angle_alpha   90.00
_cell.angle_beta   90.00
_cell.angle_gamma   90.00
#
_symmetry.space_group_name_H-M   'P 1'
#
loop_
_entity.id
_entity.type
_entity.pdbx_description
1 polymer ?
#
loop_
_entity_poly.entity_id
_entity_poly.type
_entity_poly.pdbx_seq_one_letter_code
_entity_poly.pdbx_strand_id
1 'polypeptide(L)'
;MKRLWILIFFVVLPMCLLAQQKTEYNRKGDEAMKRLDYSDARMRYEEGVVQCDPYSIEQLTSIWLANQRMRPSMHSLMNKCRACLELMANNEDTTAISQLIIYYTEGIGTSKNETLAKSWQDRLEAFRKPVEPVFYPSVNPIKPDKPKEPMKFFVGYAYSMEAPYGLTVGGVK
;
A
#
# COMPACT_ATOMS: atom_id res chain seq x y z
N MET A 1 -4.45 29.13 19.57
CA MET A 1 -3.73 28.06 18.85
C MET A 1 -3.28 26.90 19.75
N LYS A 2 -2.71 27.12 20.93
CA LYS A 2 -2.25 26.03 21.83
C LYS A 2 -3.37 25.07 22.30
N ARG A 3 -4.60 25.55 22.49
CA ARG A 3 -5.74 24.71 22.94
C ARG A 3 -6.26 23.75 21.85
N LEU A 4 -6.09 24.09 20.58
CA LEU A 4 -6.50 23.24 19.46
C LEU A 4 -5.57 22.03 19.32
N TRP A 5 -4.27 22.18 19.57
CA TRP A 5 -3.29 21.10 19.57
C TRP A 5 -3.54 20.06 20.67
N ILE A 6 -3.99 20.49 21.84
CA ILE A 6 -4.31 19.60 22.96
C ILE A 6 -5.53 18.74 22.64
N LEU A 7 -6.56 19.31 21.97
CA LEU A 7 -7.74 18.54 21.56
C LEU A 7 -7.40 17.51 20.46
N ILE A 8 -6.54 17.87 19.50
CA ILE A 8 -6.08 16.93 18.47
C ILE A 8 -5.27 15.78 19.10
N PHE A 9 -4.41 16.08 20.06
CA PHE A 9 -3.62 15.07 20.76
C PHE A 9 -4.50 14.10 21.57
N PHE A 10 -5.58 14.61 22.19
CA PHE A 10 -6.51 13.78 22.98
C PHE A 10 -7.43 12.90 22.13
N VAL A 11 -7.70 13.27 20.86
CA VAL A 11 -8.52 12.48 19.93
C VAL A 11 -7.68 11.45 19.17
N VAL A 12 -6.45 11.78 18.79
CA VAL A 12 -5.58 10.89 17.99
C VAL A 12 -4.97 9.79 18.87
N LEU A 13 -4.63 10.08 20.12
CA LEU A 13 -4.01 9.11 21.04
C LEU A 13 -4.89 7.86 21.29
N PRO A 14 -6.20 7.96 21.57
CA PRO A 14 -7.04 6.79 21.79
C PRO A 14 -7.28 5.98 20.50
N MET A 15 -7.26 6.59 19.31
CA MET A 15 -7.38 5.85 18.05
C MET A 15 -6.16 4.95 17.77
N CYS A 16 -4.96 5.37 18.14
CA CYS A 16 -3.76 4.53 18.04
C CYS A 16 -3.77 3.34 19.00
N LEU A 17 -4.37 3.49 20.19
CA LEU A 17 -4.49 2.41 21.17
C LEU A 17 -5.53 1.36 20.78
N LEU A 18 -6.57 1.74 20.03
CA LEU A 18 -7.59 0.82 19.52
C LEU A 18 -7.07 -0.08 18.38
N ALA A 19 -6.07 0.37 17.63
CA ALA A 19 -5.50 -0.38 16.52
C ALA A 19 -4.64 -1.59 16.95
N GLN A 20 -4.33 -1.74 18.25
CA GLN A 20 -3.51 -2.85 18.77
C GLN A 20 -4.29 -3.85 19.61
N GLN A 21 -5.60 -3.71 19.69
CA GLN A 21 -6.39 -4.66 20.47
C GLN A 21 -6.55 -5.95 19.68
N LYS A 22 -5.75 -6.96 20.07
CA LYS A 22 -5.81 -8.30 19.51
C LYS A 22 -7.24 -8.82 19.63
N THR A 23 -7.77 -9.38 18.56
CA THR A 23 -9.14 -9.93 18.55
C THR A 23 -9.29 -11.00 19.65
N GLU A 24 -10.49 -11.17 20.17
CA GLU A 24 -10.72 -12.09 21.28
C GLU A 24 -10.37 -13.53 20.94
N TYR A 25 -10.67 -13.98 19.71
CA TYR A 25 -10.30 -15.31 19.25
C TYR A 25 -8.77 -15.48 19.17
N ASN A 26 -8.02 -14.47 18.72
CA ASN A 26 -6.56 -14.53 18.70
C ASN A 26 -5.97 -14.59 20.12
N ARG A 27 -6.50 -13.80 21.05
CA ARG A 27 -6.07 -13.84 22.45
C ARG A 27 -6.31 -15.22 23.09
N LYS A 28 -7.50 -15.80 22.88
CA LYS A 28 -7.84 -17.15 23.38
C LYS A 28 -6.98 -18.23 22.70
N GLY A 29 -6.73 -18.10 21.40
CA GLY A 29 -5.84 -18.99 20.67
C GLY A 29 -4.43 -18.98 21.23
N ASP A 30 -3.87 -17.80 21.51
CA ASP A 30 -2.54 -17.67 22.11
C ASP A 30 -2.48 -18.25 23.54
N GLU A 31 -3.54 -18.08 24.33
CA GLU A 31 -3.60 -18.69 25.65
C GLU A 31 -3.62 -20.23 25.57
N ALA A 32 -4.32 -20.79 24.59
CA ALA A 32 -4.30 -22.21 24.31
C ALA A 32 -2.92 -22.69 23.85
N MET A 33 -2.26 -21.92 22.96
CA MET A 33 -0.89 -22.21 22.53
C MET A 33 0.11 -22.24 23.70
N LYS A 34 0.00 -21.31 24.65
CA LYS A 34 0.84 -21.28 25.85
C LYS A 34 0.67 -22.53 26.71
N ARG A 35 -0.51 -23.13 26.70
CA ARG A 35 -0.81 -24.41 27.40
C ARG A 35 -0.47 -25.65 26.57
N LEU A 36 0.05 -25.44 25.34
CA LEU A 36 0.32 -26.49 24.36
C LEU A 36 -0.97 -27.26 23.95
N ASP A 37 -2.13 -26.64 24.12
CA ASP A 37 -3.40 -27.15 23.66
C ASP A 37 -3.66 -26.75 22.22
N TYR A 38 -3.03 -27.46 21.30
CA TYR A 38 -3.12 -27.20 19.87
C TYR A 38 -4.54 -27.40 19.30
N SER A 39 -5.36 -28.22 19.97
CA SER A 39 -6.74 -28.47 19.55
C SER A 39 -7.63 -27.26 19.82
N ASP A 40 -7.56 -26.70 21.02
CA ASP A 40 -8.29 -25.45 21.36
C ASP A 40 -7.73 -24.25 20.57
N ALA A 41 -6.41 -24.12 20.48
CA ALA A 41 -5.78 -23.07 19.71
C ALA A 41 -6.26 -23.06 18.25
N ARG A 42 -6.26 -24.22 17.59
CA ARG A 42 -6.78 -24.38 16.24
C ARG A 42 -8.22 -23.88 16.11
N MET A 43 -9.11 -24.30 17.03
CA MET A 43 -10.51 -23.93 17.00
C MET A 43 -10.69 -22.42 17.13
N ARG A 44 -9.90 -21.76 17.98
CA ARG A 44 -9.95 -20.30 18.15
C ARG A 44 -9.45 -19.54 16.90
N TYR A 45 -8.34 -19.97 16.32
CA TYR A 45 -7.83 -19.33 15.10
C TYR A 45 -8.70 -19.62 13.87
N GLU A 46 -9.45 -20.75 13.83
CA GLU A 46 -10.40 -21.03 12.77
C GLU A 46 -11.51 -19.95 12.70
N GLU A 47 -11.92 -19.38 13.84
CA GLU A 47 -12.84 -18.24 13.87
C GLU A 47 -12.28 -17.03 13.09
N GLY A 48 -10.97 -16.77 13.18
CA GLY A 48 -10.30 -15.70 12.45
C GLY A 48 -10.18 -15.94 10.94
N VAL A 49 -10.06 -17.22 10.51
CA VAL A 49 -9.99 -17.54 9.07
C VAL A 49 -11.27 -17.17 8.33
N VAL A 50 -12.42 -17.18 8.99
CA VAL A 50 -13.69 -16.73 8.41
C VAL A 50 -13.61 -15.26 7.95
N GLN A 51 -12.79 -14.47 8.65
CA GLN A 51 -12.55 -13.05 8.34
C GLN A 51 -11.25 -12.82 7.56
N CYS A 52 -10.59 -13.88 7.11
CA CYS A 52 -9.27 -13.84 6.50
C CYS A 52 -8.23 -13.07 7.36
N ASP A 53 -8.29 -13.25 8.68
CA ASP A 53 -7.35 -12.60 9.59
C ASP A 53 -5.92 -13.14 9.41
N PRO A 54 -4.95 -12.29 9.02
CA PRO A 54 -3.59 -12.73 8.72
C PRO A 54 -2.90 -13.40 9.90
N TYR A 55 -3.13 -12.91 11.13
CA TYR A 55 -2.52 -13.47 12.31
C TYR A 55 -3.00 -14.89 12.57
N SER A 56 -4.32 -15.14 12.50
CA SER A 56 -4.90 -16.48 12.66
C SER A 56 -4.35 -17.45 11.62
N ILE A 57 -4.21 -17.03 10.38
CA ILE A 57 -3.65 -17.85 9.29
C ILE A 57 -2.19 -18.21 9.59
N GLU A 58 -1.39 -17.25 10.04
CA GLU A 58 0.01 -17.47 10.41
C GLU A 58 0.14 -18.49 11.56
N GLN A 59 -0.66 -18.35 12.62
CA GLN A 59 -0.64 -19.26 13.75
C GLN A 59 -1.08 -20.69 13.36
N LEU A 60 -2.12 -20.82 12.53
CA LEU A 60 -2.55 -22.13 12.00
C LEU A 60 -1.47 -22.76 11.13
N THR A 61 -0.78 -21.98 10.32
CA THR A 61 0.36 -22.44 9.53
C THR A 61 1.47 -22.97 10.43
N SER A 62 1.77 -22.26 11.51
CA SER A 62 2.75 -22.71 12.52
C SER A 62 2.36 -24.01 13.18
N ILE A 63 1.08 -24.19 13.56
CA ILE A 63 0.56 -25.46 14.11
C ILE A 63 0.69 -26.59 13.08
N TRP A 64 0.35 -26.34 11.82
CA TRP A 64 0.49 -27.32 10.73
C TRP A 64 1.95 -27.79 10.56
N LEU A 65 2.88 -26.85 10.55
CA LEU A 65 4.32 -27.15 10.36
C LEU A 65 4.87 -27.93 11.56
N ALA A 66 4.51 -27.53 12.77
CA ALA A 66 4.98 -28.15 14.00
C ALA A 66 4.35 -29.54 14.27
N ASN A 67 3.10 -29.77 13.84
CA ASN A 67 2.31 -30.94 14.23
C ASN A 67 1.93 -31.84 13.05
N GLN A 68 2.82 -32.74 12.68
CA GLN A 68 2.59 -33.67 11.56
C GLN A 68 1.32 -34.53 11.75
N ARG A 69 1.00 -34.91 12.98
CA ARG A 69 -0.18 -35.75 13.31
C ARG A 69 -1.51 -35.03 13.07
N MET A 70 -1.54 -33.71 13.18
CA MET A 70 -2.75 -32.90 12.97
C MET A 70 -3.02 -32.55 11.51
N ARG A 71 -2.04 -32.69 10.63
CA ARG A 71 -2.13 -32.29 9.21
C ARG A 71 -3.36 -32.85 8.48
N PRO A 72 -3.70 -34.15 8.59
CA PRO A 72 -4.86 -34.69 7.89
C PRO A 72 -6.17 -34.03 8.31
N SER A 73 -6.35 -33.75 9.60
CA SER A 73 -7.56 -33.10 10.14
C SER A 73 -7.62 -31.61 9.85
N MET A 74 -6.50 -30.97 9.51
CA MET A 74 -6.40 -29.54 9.21
C MET A 74 -6.45 -29.25 7.71
N HIS A 75 -6.39 -30.25 6.83
CA HIS A 75 -6.24 -30.03 5.39
C HIS A 75 -7.32 -29.10 4.81
N SER A 76 -8.59 -29.33 5.15
CA SER A 76 -9.70 -28.48 4.68
C SER A 76 -9.58 -27.03 5.19
N LEU A 77 -9.17 -26.86 6.46
CA LEU A 77 -8.95 -25.54 7.04
C LEU A 77 -7.79 -24.80 6.37
N MET A 78 -6.68 -25.51 6.14
CA MET A 78 -5.52 -24.93 5.43
C MET A 78 -5.83 -24.56 3.98
N ASN A 79 -6.75 -25.27 3.33
CA ASN A 79 -7.24 -24.86 2.00
C ASN A 79 -8.02 -23.54 2.06
N LYS A 80 -8.83 -23.32 3.11
CA LYS A 80 -9.49 -22.01 3.33
C LYS A 80 -8.47 -20.90 3.59
N CYS A 81 -7.45 -21.18 4.42
CA CYS A 81 -6.35 -20.24 4.65
C CYS A 81 -5.64 -19.86 3.34
N ARG A 82 -5.35 -20.84 2.48
CA ARG A 82 -4.75 -20.60 1.17
C ARG A 82 -5.61 -19.68 0.32
N ALA A 83 -6.93 -19.89 0.27
CA ALA A 83 -7.84 -19.04 -0.50
C ALA A 83 -7.84 -17.59 0.03
N CYS A 84 -7.80 -17.40 1.36
CA CYS A 84 -7.65 -16.07 1.94
C CYS A 84 -6.30 -15.41 1.57
N LEU A 85 -5.22 -16.18 1.62
CA LEU A 85 -3.89 -15.69 1.22
C LEU A 85 -3.85 -15.29 -0.25
N GLU A 86 -4.49 -16.05 -1.15
CA GLU A 86 -4.59 -15.71 -2.58
C GLU A 86 -5.36 -14.39 -2.79
N LEU A 87 -6.45 -14.18 -2.03
CA LEU A 87 -7.20 -12.93 -2.07
C LEU A 87 -6.33 -11.74 -1.64
N MET A 88 -5.61 -11.86 -0.52
CA MET A 88 -4.71 -10.82 -0.02
C MET A 88 -3.53 -10.57 -0.97
N ALA A 89 -2.93 -11.65 -1.50
CA ALA A 89 -1.82 -11.55 -2.44
C ALA A 89 -2.21 -10.89 -3.76
N ASN A 90 -3.46 -11.07 -4.22
CA ASN A 90 -3.98 -10.36 -5.38
C ASN A 90 -4.17 -8.86 -5.11
N ASN A 91 -4.34 -8.47 -3.85
CA ASN A 91 -4.34 -7.08 -3.40
C ASN A 91 -2.91 -6.56 -3.05
N GLU A 92 -1.88 -7.22 -3.58
CA GLU A 92 -0.47 -6.81 -3.45
C GLU A 92 0.11 -6.90 -2.03
N ASP A 93 -0.52 -7.67 -1.13
CA ASP A 93 0.05 -7.93 0.19
C ASP A 93 1.27 -8.86 0.07
N THR A 94 2.45 -8.29 0.24
CA THR A 94 3.73 -9.00 0.14
C THR A 94 3.92 -10.06 1.21
N THR A 95 3.28 -9.90 2.37
CA THR A 95 3.29 -10.90 3.45
C THR A 95 2.49 -12.12 3.05
N ALA A 96 1.29 -11.92 2.49
CA ALA A 96 0.47 -13.00 1.96
C ALA A 96 1.15 -13.71 0.80
N ILE A 97 1.83 -12.99 -0.11
CA ILE A 97 2.62 -13.60 -1.19
C ILE A 97 3.71 -14.50 -0.62
N SER A 98 4.45 -14.02 0.40
CA SER A 98 5.51 -14.80 1.04
C SER A 98 4.96 -16.09 1.67
N GLN A 99 3.80 -16.02 2.30
CA GLN A 99 3.14 -17.21 2.86
C GLN A 99 2.65 -18.17 1.77
N LEU A 100 2.10 -17.68 0.66
CA LEU A 100 1.67 -18.52 -0.47
C LEU A 100 2.82 -19.32 -1.07
N ILE A 101 4.01 -18.76 -1.16
CA ILE A 101 5.20 -19.48 -1.60
C ILE A 101 5.42 -20.72 -0.73
N ILE A 102 5.31 -20.57 0.60
CA ILE A 102 5.44 -21.69 1.55
C ILE A 102 4.32 -22.72 1.34
N TYR A 103 3.07 -22.26 1.17
CA TYR A 103 1.92 -23.11 0.96
C TYR A 103 2.08 -24.01 -0.27
N TYR A 104 2.53 -23.45 -1.39
CA TYR A 104 2.75 -24.23 -2.62
C TYR A 104 4.02 -25.08 -2.60
N THR A 105 5.06 -24.65 -1.90
CA THR A 105 6.30 -25.42 -1.72
C THR A 105 6.08 -26.63 -0.83
N GLU A 106 5.40 -26.44 0.30
CA GLU A 106 5.18 -27.52 1.28
C GLU A 106 3.90 -28.32 1.03
N GLY A 107 3.01 -27.86 0.16
CA GLY A 107 1.71 -28.48 -0.09
C GLY A 107 0.73 -28.31 1.06
N ILE A 108 0.67 -27.09 1.64
CA ILE A 108 -0.22 -26.79 2.77
C ILE A 108 -1.63 -26.55 2.24
N GLY A 109 -2.58 -27.42 2.61
CA GLY A 109 -3.97 -27.33 2.14
C GLY A 109 -4.17 -27.57 0.63
N THR A 110 -3.12 -27.97 -0.08
CA THR A 110 -3.09 -28.25 -1.52
C THR A 110 -1.99 -29.25 -1.83
N SER A 111 -1.89 -29.71 -3.07
CA SER A 111 -0.70 -30.44 -3.54
C SER A 111 0.47 -29.46 -3.74
N LYS A 112 1.70 -29.97 -3.54
CA LYS A 112 2.92 -29.22 -3.86
C LYS A 112 2.90 -28.77 -5.32
N ASN A 113 3.23 -27.50 -5.56
CA ASN A 113 3.28 -26.93 -6.90
C ASN A 113 4.40 -25.89 -7.01
N GLU A 114 5.57 -26.38 -7.42
CA GLU A 114 6.75 -25.54 -7.56
C GLU A 114 6.60 -24.45 -8.63
N THR A 115 5.83 -24.70 -9.66
CA THR A 115 5.58 -23.71 -10.72
C THR A 115 4.81 -22.51 -10.17
N LEU A 116 3.75 -22.76 -9.38
CA LEU A 116 3.01 -21.69 -8.72
C LEU A 116 3.85 -20.99 -7.65
N ALA A 117 4.61 -21.76 -6.85
CA ALA A 117 5.51 -21.17 -5.86
C ALA A 117 6.50 -20.20 -6.52
N LYS A 118 7.10 -20.61 -7.65
CA LYS A 118 8.02 -19.76 -8.41
C LYS A 118 7.33 -18.52 -8.98
N SER A 119 6.13 -18.65 -9.53
CA SER A 119 5.39 -17.49 -10.06
C SER A 119 5.09 -16.43 -8.98
N TRP A 120 4.76 -16.87 -7.76
CA TRP A 120 4.58 -15.98 -6.63
C TRP A 120 5.90 -15.37 -6.16
N GLN A 121 6.99 -16.12 -6.22
CA GLN A 121 8.33 -15.61 -5.91
C GLN A 121 8.75 -14.51 -6.88
N ASP A 122 8.59 -14.75 -8.20
CA ASP A 122 8.90 -13.75 -9.24
C ASP A 122 8.07 -12.46 -9.02
N ARG A 123 6.80 -12.60 -8.63
CA ARG A 123 5.94 -11.47 -8.29
C ARG A 123 6.44 -10.72 -7.06
N LEU A 124 6.85 -11.43 -6.00
CA LEU A 124 7.42 -10.83 -4.80
C LEU A 124 8.71 -10.06 -5.09
N GLU A 125 9.57 -10.62 -5.95
CA GLU A 125 10.81 -9.97 -6.37
C GLU A 125 10.54 -8.70 -7.19
N ALA A 126 9.48 -8.67 -8.00
CA ALA A 126 9.07 -7.48 -8.73
C ALA A 126 8.75 -6.31 -7.80
N PHE A 127 8.12 -6.56 -6.65
CA PHE A 127 7.87 -5.53 -5.64
C PHE A 127 9.14 -5.06 -4.91
N ARG A 128 10.16 -5.90 -4.83
CA ARG A 128 11.43 -5.57 -4.15
C ARG A 128 12.41 -4.83 -5.05
N LYS A 129 12.26 -4.92 -6.37
CA LYS A 129 13.13 -4.16 -7.29
C LYS A 129 12.88 -2.68 -7.07
N PRO A 130 13.93 -1.88 -6.79
CA PRO A 130 13.79 -0.44 -6.78
C PRO A 130 13.25 -0.01 -8.14
N VAL A 131 12.22 0.82 -8.14
CA VAL A 131 11.77 1.49 -9.36
C VAL A 131 12.98 2.26 -9.87
N GLU A 132 13.55 1.84 -10.99
CA GLU A 132 14.61 2.62 -11.62
C GLU A 132 14.05 4.02 -11.82
N PRO A 133 14.76 5.07 -11.35
CA PRO A 133 14.28 6.42 -11.55
C PRO A 133 14.10 6.61 -13.07
N VAL A 134 12.86 6.83 -13.48
CA VAL A 134 12.57 7.17 -14.88
C VAL A 134 13.39 8.40 -15.17
N PHE A 135 14.49 8.23 -15.90
CA PHE A 135 15.30 9.33 -16.34
C PHE A 135 14.45 10.09 -17.37
N TYR A 136 13.73 11.09 -16.89
CA TYR A 136 13.15 12.06 -17.78
C TYR A 136 14.34 12.77 -18.46
N PRO A 137 14.54 12.63 -19.78
CA PRO A 137 15.57 13.41 -20.46
C PRO A 137 15.33 14.86 -20.04
N SER A 138 16.35 15.48 -19.46
CA SER A 138 16.27 16.85 -18.97
C SER A 138 15.63 17.67 -20.07
N VAL A 139 14.39 18.10 -19.84
CA VAL A 139 13.76 19.10 -20.70
C VAL A 139 14.78 20.25 -20.68
N ASN A 140 15.42 20.50 -21.83
CA ASN A 140 16.35 21.60 -21.93
C ASN A 140 15.68 22.80 -21.27
N PRO A 141 16.31 23.43 -20.26
CA PRO A 141 15.67 24.53 -19.57
C PRO A 141 15.21 25.48 -20.65
N ILE A 142 13.89 25.71 -20.76
CA ILE A 142 13.30 26.67 -21.64
C ILE A 142 14.11 27.93 -21.35
N LYS A 143 14.99 28.32 -22.30
CA LYS A 143 15.73 29.58 -22.16
C LYS A 143 14.66 30.62 -21.86
N PRO A 144 14.72 31.32 -20.73
CA PRO A 144 13.74 32.35 -20.45
C PRO A 144 13.74 33.28 -21.66
N ASP A 145 12.58 33.44 -22.27
CA ASP A 145 12.40 34.42 -23.37
C ASP A 145 13.03 35.70 -22.88
N LYS A 146 13.92 36.28 -23.73
CA LYS A 146 14.50 37.59 -23.42
C LYS A 146 13.36 38.47 -22.96
N PRO A 147 13.49 39.20 -21.84
CA PRO A 147 12.46 40.08 -21.39
C PRO A 147 12.05 40.97 -22.57
N LYS A 148 10.78 40.86 -22.94
CA LYS A 148 10.21 41.69 -24.01
C LYS A 148 10.46 43.12 -23.60
N GLU A 149 11.23 43.85 -24.43
CA GLU A 149 11.47 45.25 -24.14
C GLU A 149 10.12 45.96 -23.95
N PRO A 150 9.98 46.79 -22.91
CA PRO A 150 8.74 47.47 -22.65
C PRO A 150 8.36 48.29 -23.87
N MET A 151 7.15 48.08 -24.39
CA MET A 151 6.62 48.86 -25.48
C MET A 151 6.66 50.34 -25.11
N LYS A 152 7.48 51.10 -25.82
CA LYS A 152 7.53 52.53 -25.58
C LYS A 152 6.34 53.17 -26.32
N PHE A 153 5.35 53.59 -25.54
CA PHE A 153 4.26 54.40 -26.11
C PHE A 153 4.70 55.84 -26.15
N PHE A 154 4.45 56.51 -27.25
CA PHE A 154 4.58 57.94 -27.35
C PHE A 154 3.24 58.56 -27.74
N VAL A 155 2.91 59.66 -27.13
CA VAL A 155 1.75 60.50 -27.49
C VAL A 155 2.31 61.74 -28.16
N GLY A 156 2.10 61.84 -29.45
CA GLY A 156 2.52 63.03 -30.25
C GLY A 156 1.32 63.94 -30.47
N TYR A 157 1.56 65.21 -30.36
CA TYR A 157 0.62 66.24 -30.75
C TYR A 157 1.05 66.78 -32.17
N ALA A 158 0.20 66.55 -33.17
CA ALA A 158 0.44 67.06 -34.51
C ALA A 158 -0.45 68.27 -34.78
N TYR A 159 0.18 69.35 -35.10
CA TYR A 159 -0.50 70.58 -35.55
C TYR A 159 -0.40 70.69 -37.07
N SER A 160 -1.53 70.72 -37.72
CA SER A 160 -1.60 70.95 -39.18
C SER A 160 -2.50 72.15 -39.45
N MET A 161 -2.18 72.92 -40.50
CA MET A 161 -2.97 74.08 -40.87
C MET A 161 -4.38 73.70 -41.39
N GLU A 162 -4.56 72.45 -41.83
CA GLU A 162 -5.84 71.99 -42.38
C GLU A 162 -6.73 71.33 -41.35
N ALA A 163 -6.15 70.80 -40.21
CA ALA A 163 -6.84 70.21 -39.12
C ALA A 163 -6.13 70.53 -37.80
N PRO A 164 -6.57 71.57 -37.07
CA PRO A 164 -5.81 72.13 -35.95
C PRO A 164 -5.70 71.24 -34.70
N TYR A 165 -6.33 70.04 -34.68
CA TYR A 165 -6.25 69.15 -33.53
C TYR A 165 -6.19 67.70 -34.00
N GLY A 166 -5.06 67.05 -33.79
CA GLY A 166 -4.88 65.66 -34.05
C GLY A 166 -4.08 64.95 -32.92
N LEU A 167 -4.55 63.89 -32.43
CA LEU A 167 -3.86 63.06 -31.46
C LEU A 167 -3.40 61.78 -32.15
N THR A 168 -2.09 61.59 -32.26
CA THR A 168 -1.51 60.38 -32.82
C THR A 168 -0.96 59.52 -31.68
N VAL A 169 -1.37 58.26 -31.64
CA VAL A 169 -0.82 57.25 -30.73
C VAL A 169 -0.07 56.25 -31.58
N GLY A 170 1.21 56.08 -31.34
CA GLY A 170 2.04 55.12 -32.03
C GLY A 170 2.83 54.24 -31.09
N GLY A 171 3.01 53.00 -31.47
CA GLY A 171 3.86 52.05 -30.76
C GLY A 171 4.99 51.61 -31.69
N VAL A 172 6.22 51.61 -31.20
CA VAL A 172 7.40 51.07 -31.90
C VAL A 172 7.75 49.74 -31.25
N LYS A 173 7.88 48.71 -32.07
CA LYS A 173 8.36 47.38 -31.70
C LYS A 173 9.86 47.36 -31.61
#